data_68c22fbbae560511e1f09aa616aada4a
#
_entry.id   68c22fbbae560511e1f09aa616aada4a
#
_cell.length_a   1.000
_cell.length_b   1.000
_cell.length_c   1.000
_cell.angle_alpha   90.00
_cell.angle_beta   90.00
_cell.angle_gamma   90.00
#
_symmetry.space_group_name_H-M   'P 1'
#
loop_
_entity.id
_entity.type
_entity.pdbx_description
1 polymer ?
#
loop_
_entity_poly.entity_id
_entity_poly.type
_entity_poly.pdbx_seq_one_letter_code
_entity_poly.pdbx_strand_id
1 'polypeptide(L)'
;ALPNASYIGFTGTPIASADKNTQAVFGHYIDVYDMTQAVKDGATVKIYYESRIIPLNLPEGVHVDDIVEDIIEEQDADYQTKTKQKWSRLEAVAGAQSRLKTFAQDFIEHFETRQEAMFGKSMIVVMSRRIAIELYKEIIALRPEWHSDDDNKGVIKIVMTGTSSDPLEWQPFIGNKSRRENLAKRMKDNDDPLKIVIVRDMWLTGFDVPALNTMYIDKPMKGHNLMQAIARVNRVFKDKPGGLIVDYIGVAESLKEALQEYTTDDRKQAGIDTQVAVDLMLEKYDLIQEMLYKHDYSDFQAEKQSIRFKVLNETVDF
;
A
#
# COMPACT_ATOMS: atom_id res chain seq x y z
N ALA A 1 -27.15 -13.92 22.27
CA ALA A 1 -26.58 -12.86 23.11
C ALA A 1 -26.90 -13.11 24.58
N LEU A 2 -26.00 -12.75 25.50
CA LEU A 2 -26.22 -12.88 26.94
C LEU A 2 -27.01 -11.64 27.39
N PRO A 3 -28.28 -11.77 27.83
CA PRO A 3 -29.17 -10.60 28.04
C PRO A 3 -28.73 -9.70 29.20
N ASN A 4 -27.90 -10.22 30.13
CA ASN A 4 -27.45 -9.50 31.33
C ASN A 4 -25.96 -9.16 31.27
N ALA A 5 -25.33 -9.25 30.12
CA ALA A 5 -23.90 -8.93 29.94
C ALA A 5 -23.74 -7.49 29.45
N SER A 6 -22.71 -6.81 29.95
CA SER A 6 -22.23 -5.55 29.38
C SER A 6 -21.24 -5.89 28.27
N TYR A 7 -21.35 -5.17 27.16
CA TYR A 7 -20.50 -5.35 25.99
C TYR A 7 -19.64 -4.12 25.79
N ILE A 8 -18.35 -4.31 25.59
CA ILE A 8 -17.41 -3.28 25.20
C ILE A 8 -16.64 -3.73 23.95
N GLY A 9 -16.55 -2.87 22.96
CA GLY A 9 -15.83 -3.11 21.71
C GLY A 9 -14.62 -2.22 21.60
N PHE A 10 -13.49 -2.79 21.17
CA PHE A 10 -12.28 -2.07 20.82
C PHE A 10 -12.03 -2.28 19.32
N THR A 11 -11.95 -1.21 18.56
CA THR A 11 -11.66 -1.28 17.12
C THR A 11 -10.84 -0.08 16.67
N GLY A 12 -9.85 -0.30 15.83
CA GLY A 12 -9.13 0.77 15.13
C GLY A 12 -9.86 1.22 13.85
N THR A 13 -10.98 0.57 13.50
CA THR A 13 -11.72 0.83 12.26
C THR A 13 -13.22 0.65 12.51
N PRO A 14 -13.88 1.60 13.23
CA PRO A 14 -15.31 1.56 13.44
C PRO A 14 -16.06 1.64 12.10
N ILE A 15 -17.24 1.03 12.03
CA ILE A 15 -18.08 1.02 10.84
C ILE A 15 -19.29 1.90 11.10
N ALA A 16 -19.58 2.84 10.20
CA ALA A 16 -20.70 3.78 10.26
C ALA A 16 -21.62 3.68 9.02
N SER A 17 -21.69 2.51 8.35
CA SER A 17 -22.61 2.33 7.22
C SER A 17 -24.04 2.13 7.67
N ALA A 18 -25.01 2.39 6.76
CA ALA A 18 -26.44 2.24 7.02
C ALA A 18 -26.83 0.85 7.57
N ASP A 19 -26.20 -0.20 7.04
CA ASP A 19 -26.49 -1.60 7.39
C ASP A 19 -25.69 -2.13 8.57
N LYS A 20 -24.51 -1.55 8.84
CA LYS A 20 -23.59 -1.97 9.90
C LYS A 20 -23.04 -0.75 10.61
N ASN A 21 -23.51 -0.52 11.82
CA ASN A 21 -23.08 0.62 12.60
C ASN A 21 -22.57 0.15 13.97
N THR A 22 -21.30 0.42 14.25
CA THR A 22 -20.66 0.05 15.52
C THR A 22 -21.36 0.69 16.70
N GLN A 23 -21.80 1.95 16.58
CA GLN A 23 -22.54 2.64 17.65
C GLN A 23 -23.94 2.06 17.88
N ALA A 24 -24.59 1.56 16.84
CA ALA A 24 -25.90 0.91 17.00
C ALA A 24 -25.81 -0.40 17.79
N VAL A 25 -24.64 -1.06 17.78
CA VAL A 25 -24.41 -2.33 18.51
C VAL A 25 -23.87 -2.08 19.92
N PHE A 26 -22.93 -1.16 20.08
CA PHE A 26 -22.17 -0.96 21.32
C PHE A 26 -22.53 0.35 22.07
N GLY A 27 -23.37 1.22 21.48
CA GLY A 27 -23.67 2.53 22.02
C GLY A 27 -22.64 3.60 21.64
N HIS A 28 -22.66 4.72 22.33
CA HIS A 28 -21.74 5.84 22.09
C HIS A 28 -20.31 5.47 22.38
N TYR A 29 -19.36 6.11 21.67
CA TYR A 29 -17.95 5.96 21.97
C TYR A 29 -17.63 6.40 23.39
N ILE A 30 -16.87 5.58 24.10
CA ILE A 30 -16.34 5.90 25.43
C ILE A 30 -15.14 6.83 25.26
N ASP A 31 -14.29 6.53 24.28
CA ASP A 31 -13.10 7.32 23.92
C ASP A 31 -12.74 7.09 22.46
N VAL A 32 -12.12 8.10 21.83
CA VAL A 32 -11.64 8.05 20.44
C VAL A 32 -10.18 8.50 20.42
N TYR A 33 -9.31 7.57 20.05
CA TYR A 33 -7.90 7.84 19.78
C TYR A 33 -7.69 7.78 18.27
N ASP A 34 -7.79 8.92 17.61
CA ASP A 34 -7.76 9.01 16.15
C ASP A 34 -6.32 8.98 15.57
N MET A 35 -6.23 8.90 14.24
CA MET A 35 -4.94 8.83 13.55
C MET A 35 -4.10 10.08 13.76
N THR A 36 -4.71 11.26 13.85
CA THR A 36 -4.02 12.52 14.06
C THR A 36 -3.36 12.57 15.42
N GLN A 37 -4.11 12.18 16.47
CA GLN A 37 -3.57 12.08 17.81
C GLN A 37 -2.47 11.03 17.89
N ALA A 38 -2.65 9.88 17.24
CA ALA A 38 -1.66 8.81 17.20
C ALA A 38 -0.34 9.25 16.54
N VAL A 39 -0.39 10.09 15.51
CA VAL A 39 0.80 10.69 14.90
C VAL A 39 1.45 11.73 15.81
N LYS A 40 0.66 12.61 16.45
CA LYS A 40 1.18 13.60 17.41
C LYS A 40 1.89 12.95 18.59
N ASP A 41 1.34 11.85 19.09
CA ASP A 41 1.91 11.09 20.21
C ASP A 41 3.08 10.18 19.79
N GLY A 42 3.41 10.12 18.49
CA GLY A 42 4.46 9.25 17.97
C GLY A 42 4.13 7.76 18.01
N ALA A 43 2.85 7.39 18.16
CA ALA A 43 2.40 5.99 18.14
C ALA A 43 2.29 5.42 16.72
N THR A 44 2.08 6.31 15.74
CA THR A 44 2.06 5.98 14.32
C THR A 44 2.85 7.03 13.52
N VAL A 45 3.13 6.74 12.24
CA VAL A 45 3.74 7.70 11.31
C VAL A 45 2.70 8.25 10.33
N LYS A 46 3.01 9.35 9.67
CA LYS A 46 2.17 9.93 8.61
C LYS A 46 2.01 8.95 7.44
N ILE A 47 0.89 9.08 6.72
CA ILE A 47 0.64 8.36 5.47
C ILE A 47 0.80 9.34 4.31
N TYR A 48 1.60 8.96 3.35
CA TYR A 48 1.77 9.63 2.07
C TYR A 48 1.09 8.82 0.98
N TYR A 49 0.60 9.50 -0.04
CA TYR A 49 -0.06 8.90 -1.18
C TYR A 49 0.62 9.35 -2.47
N GLU A 50 0.87 8.39 -3.35
CA GLU A 50 1.42 8.63 -4.67
C GLU A 50 0.55 7.93 -5.73
N SER A 51 0.06 8.69 -6.69
CA SER A 51 -0.72 8.17 -7.81
C SER A 51 0.21 7.80 -8.96
N ARG A 52 0.22 6.52 -9.34
CA ARG A 52 0.96 5.96 -10.48
C ARG A 52 0.03 5.14 -11.37
N ILE A 53 -1.17 5.67 -11.63
CA ILE A 53 -2.25 4.94 -12.31
C ILE A 53 -1.78 4.42 -13.67
N ILE A 54 -1.91 3.10 -13.87
CA ILE A 54 -1.73 2.47 -15.17
C ILE A 54 -3.12 2.25 -15.77
N PRO A 55 -3.41 2.87 -16.93
CA PRO A 55 -4.74 2.84 -17.53
C PRO A 55 -5.29 1.42 -17.69
N LEU A 56 -6.57 1.27 -17.35
CA LEU A 56 -7.32 0.02 -17.44
C LEU A 56 -8.06 0.04 -18.76
N ASN A 57 -7.84 0.34 -19.85
CA ASN A 57 -8.56 0.27 -21.13
C ASN A 57 -10.02 -0.19 -20.99
N LEU A 58 -10.76 0.44 -20.06
CA LEU A 58 -12.20 0.22 -19.86
C LEU A 58 -13.00 0.89 -20.99
N PRO A 59 -14.21 0.41 -21.31
CA PRO A 59 -15.11 1.10 -22.23
C PRO A 59 -15.36 2.56 -21.80
N GLU A 60 -15.56 3.44 -22.77
CA GLU A 60 -15.80 4.86 -22.55
C GLU A 60 -16.99 5.06 -21.58
N GLY A 61 -16.81 5.90 -20.55
CA GLY A 61 -17.83 6.17 -19.53
C GLY A 61 -17.94 5.17 -18.39
N VAL A 62 -17.04 4.18 -18.32
CA VAL A 62 -16.97 3.23 -17.19
C VAL A 62 -15.79 3.58 -16.30
N HIS A 63 -16.07 3.97 -15.06
CA HIS A 63 -15.04 4.24 -14.04
C HIS A 63 -14.90 3.07 -13.05
N VAL A 64 -13.70 2.91 -12.48
CA VAL A 64 -13.42 1.86 -11.49
C VAL A 64 -14.32 2.03 -10.27
N ASP A 65 -14.55 3.25 -9.84
CA ASP A 65 -15.38 3.58 -8.69
C ASP A 65 -16.83 3.14 -8.86
N ASP A 66 -17.41 3.36 -10.06
CA ASP A 66 -18.78 2.90 -10.38
C ASP A 66 -18.91 1.37 -10.29
N ILE A 67 -17.85 0.65 -10.70
CA ILE A 67 -17.82 -0.82 -10.60
C ILE A 67 -17.74 -1.26 -9.12
N VAL A 68 -17.02 -0.51 -8.31
CA VAL A 68 -16.79 -0.85 -6.88
C VAL A 68 -17.98 -0.46 -6.04
N GLU A 69 -18.65 0.66 -6.30
CA GLU A 69 -19.90 1.05 -5.61
C GLU A 69 -20.97 -0.01 -5.77
N ASP A 70 -21.20 -0.44 -7.01
CA ASP A 70 -22.14 -1.53 -7.31
C ASP A 70 -21.81 -2.85 -6.59
N ILE A 71 -20.55 -3.08 -6.18
CA ILE A 71 -20.13 -4.32 -5.50
C ILE A 71 -20.49 -4.29 -4.00
N ILE A 72 -20.65 -3.13 -3.42
CA ILE A 72 -20.79 -2.94 -1.97
C ILE A 72 -22.27 -2.81 -1.55
N GLU A 73 -23.13 -2.30 -2.42
CA GLU A 73 -24.45 -1.79 -2.01
C GLU A 73 -25.57 -2.81 -1.84
N GLU A 74 -25.56 -4.05 -2.38
CA GLU A 74 -26.75 -4.95 -2.24
C GLU A 74 -26.52 -6.45 -2.10
N GLN A 75 -27.48 -7.10 -1.39
CA GLN A 75 -27.51 -8.51 -1.00
C GLN A 75 -28.41 -9.41 -1.90
N ASP A 76 -28.94 -8.94 -3.02
CA ASP A 76 -29.86 -9.68 -3.84
C ASP A 76 -29.17 -10.69 -4.79
N ALA A 77 -29.72 -11.89 -5.00
CA ALA A 77 -29.07 -12.99 -5.72
C ALA A 77 -28.79 -12.67 -7.20
N ASP A 78 -29.65 -11.91 -7.87
CA ASP A 78 -29.45 -11.45 -9.25
C ASP A 78 -28.34 -10.41 -9.34
N TYR A 79 -28.21 -9.59 -8.33
CA TYR A 79 -27.19 -8.58 -8.19
C TYR A 79 -25.81 -9.21 -7.97
N GLN A 80 -25.69 -10.25 -7.14
CA GLN A 80 -24.44 -10.99 -6.95
C GLN A 80 -23.87 -11.54 -8.26
N THR A 81 -24.71 -11.91 -9.21
CA THR A 81 -24.27 -12.39 -10.52
C THR A 81 -23.72 -11.27 -11.39
N LYS A 82 -24.38 -10.11 -11.43
CA LYS A 82 -23.90 -8.92 -12.14
C LYS A 82 -22.59 -8.37 -11.54
N THR A 83 -22.52 -8.32 -10.23
CA THR A 83 -21.32 -7.91 -9.46
C THR A 83 -20.12 -8.83 -9.74
N LYS A 84 -20.33 -10.14 -9.76
CA LYS A 84 -19.29 -11.10 -10.15
C LYS A 84 -18.81 -10.89 -11.59
N GLN A 85 -19.71 -10.58 -12.52
CA GLN A 85 -19.36 -10.30 -13.91
C GLN A 85 -18.55 -9.00 -14.04
N LYS A 86 -18.94 -7.92 -13.36
CA LYS A 86 -18.21 -6.65 -13.33
C LYS A 86 -16.81 -6.86 -12.74
N TRP A 87 -16.70 -7.55 -11.61
CA TRP A 87 -15.41 -7.88 -11.00
C TRP A 87 -14.53 -8.72 -11.94
N SER A 88 -15.08 -9.71 -12.60
CA SER A 88 -14.34 -10.55 -13.56
C SER A 88 -13.84 -9.75 -14.76
N ARG A 89 -14.62 -8.79 -15.25
CA ARG A 89 -14.18 -7.89 -16.33
C ARG A 89 -13.03 -6.99 -15.87
N LEU A 90 -13.16 -6.38 -14.70
CA LEU A 90 -12.11 -5.55 -14.14
C LEU A 90 -10.83 -6.35 -13.90
N GLU A 91 -10.95 -7.57 -13.35
CA GLU A 91 -9.82 -8.47 -13.16
C GLU A 91 -9.16 -8.86 -14.49
N ALA A 92 -9.93 -9.11 -15.54
CA ALA A 92 -9.38 -9.43 -16.85
C ALA A 92 -8.56 -8.28 -17.42
N VAL A 93 -9.04 -7.04 -17.28
CA VAL A 93 -8.35 -5.83 -17.76
C VAL A 93 -7.14 -5.51 -16.88
N ALA A 94 -7.29 -5.55 -15.55
CA ALA A 94 -6.19 -5.32 -14.61
C ALA A 94 -5.06 -6.35 -14.79
N GLY A 95 -5.41 -7.60 -15.08
CA GLY A 95 -4.49 -8.69 -15.35
C GLY A 95 -4.08 -8.85 -16.83
N ALA A 96 -4.31 -7.86 -17.68
CA ALA A 96 -3.82 -7.91 -19.07
C ALA A 96 -2.29 -7.88 -19.09
N GLN A 97 -1.68 -8.77 -19.87
CA GLN A 97 -0.23 -8.97 -19.87
C GLN A 97 0.56 -7.68 -20.21
N SER A 98 0.07 -6.86 -21.15
CA SER A 98 0.70 -5.58 -21.47
C SER A 98 0.72 -4.63 -20.26
N ARG A 99 -0.39 -4.58 -19.49
CA ARG A 99 -0.49 -3.78 -18.28
C ARG A 99 0.43 -4.29 -17.18
N LEU A 100 0.48 -5.60 -16.96
CA LEU A 100 1.35 -6.21 -15.96
C LEU A 100 2.84 -5.98 -16.26
N LYS A 101 3.24 -5.95 -17.54
CA LYS A 101 4.60 -5.57 -17.95
C LYS A 101 4.91 -4.12 -17.59
N THR A 102 4.01 -3.19 -17.89
CA THR A 102 4.18 -1.79 -17.52
C THR A 102 4.25 -1.64 -16.01
N PHE A 103 3.37 -2.35 -15.27
CA PHE A 103 3.41 -2.37 -13.81
C PHE A 103 4.75 -2.88 -13.28
N ALA A 104 5.23 -4.02 -13.78
CA ALA A 104 6.50 -4.60 -13.32
C ALA A 104 7.67 -3.65 -13.53
N GLN A 105 7.75 -2.97 -14.68
CA GLN A 105 8.78 -1.98 -14.98
C GLN A 105 8.74 -0.79 -14.03
N ASP A 106 7.58 -0.15 -13.91
CA ASP A 106 7.38 1.00 -13.04
C ASP A 106 7.61 0.67 -11.56
N PHE A 107 7.09 -0.49 -11.11
CA PHE A 107 7.30 -0.96 -9.75
C PHE A 107 8.78 -1.16 -9.42
N ILE A 108 9.54 -1.82 -10.30
CA ILE A 108 10.97 -2.08 -10.08
C ILE A 108 11.74 -0.78 -9.94
N GLU A 109 11.56 0.14 -10.89
CA GLU A 109 12.22 1.44 -10.87
C GLU A 109 11.90 2.21 -9.59
N HIS A 110 10.61 2.29 -9.24
CA HIS A 110 10.18 2.97 -8.03
C HIS A 110 10.71 2.29 -6.76
N PHE A 111 10.65 0.96 -6.67
CA PHE A 111 11.12 0.20 -5.52
C PHE A 111 12.63 0.36 -5.33
N GLU A 112 13.43 0.22 -6.38
CA GLU A 112 14.89 0.34 -6.33
C GLU A 112 15.31 1.76 -5.90
N THR A 113 14.73 2.80 -6.51
CA THR A 113 14.96 4.19 -6.12
C THR A 113 14.67 4.43 -4.64
N ARG A 114 13.56 3.86 -4.13
CA ARG A 114 13.25 3.98 -2.70
C ARG A 114 14.21 3.22 -1.80
N GLN A 115 14.70 2.04 -2.22
CA GLN A 115 15.68 1.28 -1.45
C GLN A 115 17.03 1.99 -1.34
N GLU A 116 17.41 2.79 -2.34
CA GLU A 116 18.58 3.66 -2.27
C GLU A 116 18.42 4.79 -1.24
N ALA A 117 17.21 5.35 -1.14
CA ALA A 117 16.91 6.46 -0.25
C ALA A 117 16.69 6.01 1.20
N MET A 118 16.03 4.88 1.42
CA MET A 118 15.71 4.40 2.76
C MET A 118 15.49 2.89 2.80
N PHE A 119 15.88 2.29 3.92
CA PHE A 119 15.55 0.90 4.21
C PHE A 119 14.04 0.72 4.42
N GLY A 120 13.47 -0.32 3.81
CA GLY A 120 12.09 -0.71 4.07
C GLY A 120 11.66 -1.93 3.29
N LYS A 121 10.58 -2.54 3.77
CA LYS A 121 9.92 -3.66 3.11
C LYS A 121 8.66 -3.17 2.41
N SER A 122 8.24 -3.89 1.39
CA SER A 122 7.13 -3.51 0.52
C SER A 122 6.12 -4.63 0.37
N MET A 123 4.86 -4.24 0.17
CA MET A 123 3.75 -5.15 -0.10
C MET A 123 3.03 -4.70 -1.37
N ILE A 124 2.81 -5.64 -2.29
CA ILE A 124 1.99 -5.42 -3.48
C ILE A 124 0.64 -6.11 -3.24
N VAL A 125 -0.44 -5.36 -3.36
CA VAL A 125 -1.82 -5.86 -3.18
C VAL A 125 -2.49 -5.91 -4.54
N VAL A 126 -2.89 -7.11 -4.97
CA VAL A 126 -3.50 -7.35 -6.28
C VAL A 126 -4.89 -7.94 -6.19
N MET A 127 -5.67 -7.87 -7.27
CA MET A 127 -7.06 -8.29 -7.29
C MET A 127 -7.25 -9.81 -7.16
N SER A 128 -6.32 -10.62 -7.69
CA SER A 128 -6.49 -12.08 -7.73
C SER A 128 -5.18 -12.84 -7.61
N ARG A 129 -5.28 -14.14 -7.32
CA ARG A 129 -4.14 -15.06 -7.27
C ARG A 129 -3.47 -15.22 -8.64
N ARG A 130 -4.27 -15.21 -9.72
CA ARG A 130 -3.77 -15.23 -11.09
C ARG A 130 -2.89 -14.00 -11.35
N ILE A 131 -3.39 -12.82 -11.06
CA ILE A 131 -2.63 -11.57 -11.24
C ILE A 131 -1.35 -11.59 -10.38
N ALA A 132 -1.40 -12.11 -9.15
CA ALA A 132 -0.20 -12.23 -8.30
C ALA A 132 0.89 -13.07 -8.97
N ILE A 133 0.52 -14.19 -9.57
CA ILE A 133 1.46 -15.10 -10.26
C ILE A 133 2.00 -14.46 -11.54
N GLU A 134 1.12 -13.91 -12.37
CA GLU A 134 1.52 -13.28 -13.63
C GLU A 134 2.43 -12.05 -13.39
N LEU A 135 2.07 -11.20 -12.44
CA LEU A 135 2.92 -10.06 -12.06
C LEU A 135 4.29 -10.52 -11.51
N TYR A 136 4.29 -11.56 -10.67
CA TYR A 136 5.54 -12.14 -10.19
C TYR A 136 6.43 -12.59 -11.33
N LYS A 137 5.88 -13.30 -12.33
CA LYS A 137 6.61 -13.74 -13.52
C LYS A 137 7.20 -12.56 -14.30
N GLU A 138 6.44 -11.49 -14.50
CA GLU A 138 6.94 -10.29 -15.19
C GLU A 138 8.06 -9.59 -14.41
N ILE A 139 7.94 -9.50 -13.07
CA ILE A 139 9.01 -8.95 -12.22
C ILE A 139 10.28 -9.80 -12.30
N ILE A 140 10.16 -11.13 -12.20
CA ILE A 140 11.30 -12.04 -12.25
C ILE A 140 11.94 -12.09 -13.64
N ALA A 141 11.18 -11.88 -14.70
CA ALA A 141 11.76 -11.74 -16.04
C ALA A 141 12.69 -10.52 -16.15
N LEU A 142 12.43 -9.46 -15.38
CA LEU A 142 13.27 -8.24 -15.32
C LEU A 142 14.36 -8.29 -14.24
N ARG A 143 14.15 -9.08 -13.17
CA ARG A 143 15.07 -9.24 -12.04
C ARG A 143 15.17 -10.72 -11.63
N PRO A 144 15.82 -11.56 -12.44
CA PRO A 144 15.94 -13.01 -12.15
C PRO A 144 16.59 -13.30 -10.80
N GLU A 145 17.51 -12.47 -10.37
CA GLU A 145 18.23 -12.58 -9.09
C GLU A 145 17.33 -12.40 -7.86
N TRP A 146 16.13 -11.85 -8.01
CA TRP A 146 15.16 -11.75 -6.91
C TRP A 146 14.42 -13.05 -6.65
N HIS A 147 14.45 -13.97 -7.62
CA HIS A 147 13.80 -15.27 -7.51
C HIS A 147 14.61 -16.27 -6.67
N SER A 148 13.90 -17.19 -6.04
CA SER A 148 14.44 -18.44 -5.52
C SER A 148 13.32 -19.44 -5.31
N ASP A 149 13.54 -20.70 -5.67
CA ASP A 149 12.62 -21.81 -5.34
C ASP A 149 12.67 -22.19 -3.86
N ASP A 150 13.78 -21.87 -3.19
CA ASP A 150 13.91 -22.05 -1.74
C ASP A 150 13.11 -20.96 -0.99
N ASP A 151 12.16 -21.37 -0.16
CA ASP A 151 11.35 -20.44 0.63
C ASP A 151 12.16 -19.65 1.68
N ASN A 152 13.40 -20.07 1.97
CA ASN A 152 14.32 -19.34 2.84
C ASN A 152 15.20 -18.33 2.10
N LYS A 153 15.03 -18.19 0.79
CA LYS A 153 15.82 -17.29 -0.05
C LYS A 153 14.93 -16.42 -0.95
N GLY A 154 15.57 -15.54 -1.71
CA GLY A 154 14.93 -14.62 -2.64
C GLY A 154 14.40 -13.35 -1.99
N VAL A 155 14.29 -12.31 -2.82
CA VAL A 155 13.90 -10.94 -2.45
C VAL A 155 12.39 -10.77 -2.48
N ILE A 156 11.70 -11.50 -3.35
CA ILE A 156 10.25 -11.43 -3.57
C ILE A 156 9.58 -12.79 -3.39
N LYS A 157 8.41 -12.81 -2.75
CA LYS A 157 7.57 -14.02 -2.59
C LYS A 157 6.09 -13.69 -2.75
N ILE A 158 5.30 -14.67 -3.23
CA ILE A 158 3.84 -14.62 -3.20
C ILE A 158 3.34 -15.27 -1.91
N VAL A 159 2.37 -14.63 -1.24
CA VAL A 159 1.69 -15.18 -0.07
C VAL A 159 0.23 -15.44 -0.41
N MET A 160 -0.10 -16.69 -0.63
CA MET A 160 -1.46 -17.12 -0.96
C MET A 160 -1.80 -18.50 -0.43
N THR A 161 -3.09 -18.77 -0.32
CA THR A 161 -3.64 -20.12 -0.07
C THR A 161 -4.07 -20.76 -1.38
N GLY A 162 -4.11 -22.08 -1.41
CA GLY A 162 -4.61 -22.85 -2.53
C GLY A 162 -5.81 -23.70 -2.20
N THR A 163 -6.39 -24.24 -3.24
CA THR A 163 -7.46 -25.26 -3.23
C THR A 163 -7.03 -26.45 -4.08
N SER A 164 -7.70 -27.59 -3.92
CA SER A 164 -7.42 -28.79 -4.69
C SER A 164 -7.73 -28.64 -6.20
N SER A 165 -8.48 -27.62 -6.56
CA SER A 165 -8.85 -27.32 -7.96
C SER A 165 -7.90 -26.34 -8.64
N ASP A 166 -6.87 -25.85 -7.96
CA ASP A 166 -5.93 -24.90 -8.54
C ASP A 166 -5.01 -25.57 -9.58
N PRO A 167 -4.61 -24.87 -10.64
CA PRO A 167 -3.70 -25.39 -11.65
C PRO A 167 -2.37 -25.88 -11.05
N LEU A 168 -1.80 -26.95 -11.62
CA LEU A 168 -0.53 -27.51 -11.16
C LEU A 168 0.61 -26.48 -11.19
N GLU A 169 0.61 -25.59 -12.16
CA GLU A 169 1.61 -24.51 -12.29
C GLU A 169 1.57 -23.48 -11.16
N TRP A 170 0.49 -23.45 -10.36
CA TRP A 170 0.37 -22.57 -9.20
C TRP A 170 0.95 -23.19 -7.93
N GLN A 171 1.19 -24.50 -7.92
CA GLN A 171 1.65 -25.24 -6.73
C GLN A 171 2.93 -24.65 -6.10
N PRO A 172 3.94 -24.18 -6.87
CA PRO A 172 5.14 -23.54 -6.29
C PRO A 172 4.83 -22.30 -5.46
N PHE A 173 3.71 -21.62 -5.73
CA PHE A 173 3.31 -20.39 -5.06
C PHE A 173 2.33 -20.60 -3.91
N ILE A 174 1.66 -21.77 -3.88
CA ILE A 174 0.67 -22.11 -2.86
C ILE A 174 1.37 -22.52 -1.57
N GLY A 175 1.03 -21.83 -0.46
CA GLY A 175 1.63 -22.10 0.84
C GLY A 175 0.67 -22.78 1.80
N ASN A 176 1.13 -23.83 2.48
CA ASN A 176 0.51 -24.33 3.71
C ASN A 176 0.74 -23.34 4.88
N LYS A 177 0.20 -23.65 6.05
CA LYS A 177 0.34 -22.77 7.22
C LYS A 177 1.81 -22.55 7.59
N SER A 178 2.62 -23.61 7.60
CA SER A 178 4.05 -23.55 7.98
C SER A 178 4.85 -22.65 7.03
N ARG A 179 4.63 -22.77 5.72
CA ARG A 179 5.28 -21.90 4.72
C ARG A 179 4.93 -20.42 4.95
N ARG A 180 3.64 -20.13 5.19
CA ARG A 180 3.21 -18.75 5.45
C ARG A 180 3.80 -18.19 6.74
N GLU A 181 3.91 -19.01 7.79
CA GLU A 181 4.56 -18.62 9.05
C GLU A 181 6.07 -18.37 8.85
N ASN A 182 6.74 -19.18 8.04
CA ASN A 182 8.13 -18.97 7.66
C ASN A 182 8.32 -17.65 6.90
N LEU A 183 7.53 -17.39 5.86
CA LEU A 183 7.57 -16.14 5.12
C LEU A 183 7.24 -14.93 6.02
N ALA A 184 6.33 -15.09 6.97
CA ALA A 184 6.02 -14.06 7.95
C ALA A 184 7.21 -13.74 8.88
N LYS A 185 7.96 -14.76 9.32
CA LYS A 185 9.19 -14.57 10.11
C LYS A 185 10.24 -13.82 9.28
N ARG A 186 10.48 -14.27 8.05
CA ARG A 186 11.41 -13.61 7.12
C ARG A 186 11.03 -12.15 6.87
N MET A 187 9.74 -11.87 6.69
CA MET A 187 9.26 -10.51 6.45
C MET A 187 9.42 -9.61 7.70
N LYS A 188 9.37 -10.17 8.90
CA LYS A 188 9.63 -9.47 10.16
C LYS A 188 11.11 -9.27 10.47
N ASP A 189 11.97 -10.13 9.93
CA ASP A 189 13.41 -10.02 10.09
C ASP A 189 13.95 -8.95 9.14
N ASN A 190 14.56 -7.91 9.70
CA ASN A 190 15.08 -6.79 8.93
C ASN A 190 16.34 -7.14 8.13
N ASP A 191 17.09 -8.14 8.58
CA ASP A 191 18.34 -8.58 7.95
C ASP A 191 18.07 -9.63 6.85
N ASP A 192 16.86 -10.21 6.81
CA ASP A 192 16.47 -11.16 5.77
C ASP A 192 16.35 -10.46 4.40
N PRO A 193 16.88 -11.07 3.32
CA PRO A 193 16.79 -10.52 1.97
C PRO A 193 15.36 -10.38 1.44
N LEU A 194 14.34 -11.02 2.03
CA LEU A 194 12.95 -10.86 1.63
C LEU A 194 12.48 -9.42 1.88
N LYS A 195 12.32 -8.67 0.80
CA LYS A 195 11.90 -7.26 0.84
C LYS A 195 10.48 -7.04 0.31
N ILE A 196 9.99 -7.93 -0.56
CA ILE A 196 8.75 -7.74 -1.31
C ILE A 196 7.85 -8.96 -1.11
N VAL A 197 6.57 -8.71 -0.82
CA VAL A 197 5.53 -9.74 -0.85
C VAL A 197 4.38 -9.31 -1.75
N ILE A 198 3.87 -10.25 -2.54
CA ILE A 198 2.65 -10.05 -3.33
C ILE A 198 1.52 -10.80 -2.63
N VAL A 199 0.44 -10.09 -2.35
CA VAL A 199 -0.73 -10.62 -1.65
C VAL A 199 -2.02 -10.23 -2.38
N ARG A 200 -3.10 -10.97 -2.13
CA ARG A 200 -4.45 -10.57 -2.51
C ARG A 200 -5.22 -9.96 -1.33
N ASP A 201 -5.40 -10.74 -0.27
CA ASP A 201 -6.14 -10.37 0.94
C ASP A 201 -5.34 -10.71 2.21
N MET A 202 -4.41 -11.65 2.09
CA MET A 202 -3.63 -12.12 3.23
C MET A 202 -2.70 -11.02 3.74
N TRP A 203 -2.54 -10.97 5.06
CA TRP A 203 -1.70 -10.01 5.75
C TRP A 203 -2.18 -8.55 5.72
N LEU A 204 -3.29 -8.25 5.05
CA LEU A 204 -3.92 -6.94 5.16
C LEU A 204 -4.50 -6.73 6.56
N THR A 205 -4.88 -7.83 7.24
CA THR A 205 -5.34 -7.82 8.64
C THR A 205 -4.44 -8.68 9.52
N GLY A 206 -4.21 -8.23 10.76
CA GLY A 206 -3.52 -9.03 11.79
C GLY A 206 -2.03 -9.29 11.56
N PHE A 207 -1.42 -8.72 10.51
CA PHE A 207 -0.01 -8.87 10.20
C PHE A 207 0.76 -7.61 10.58
N ASP A 208 1.76 -7.75 11.45
CA ASP A 208 2.55 -6.63 11.94
C ASP A 208 4.01 -6.76 11.53
N VAL A 209 4.45 -5.80 10.70
CA VAL A 209 5.83 -5.64 10.21
C VAL A 209 6.15 -4.14 10.21
N PRO A 210 6.75 -3.61 11.26
CA PRO A 210 7.06 -2.18 11.36
C PRO A 210 7.94 -1.65 10.22
N ALA A 211 8.84 -2.49 9.68
CA ALA A 211 9.68 -2.17 8.54
C ALA A 211 8.93 -2.04 7.20
N LEU A 212 7.64 -2.43 7.13
CA LEU A 212 6.81 -2.23 5.95
C LEU A 212 6.55 -0.73 5.77
N ASN A 213 7.20 -0.13 4.78
CA ASN A 213 7.12 1.31 4.54
C ASN A 213 6.35 1.68 3.28
N THR A 214 6.16 0.76 2.34
CA THR A 214 5.48 1.03 1.08
C THR A 214 4.46 -0.07 0.76
N MET A 215 3.27 0.35 0.38
CA MET A 215 2.22 -0.53 -0.13
C MET A 215 1.82 -0.08 -1.53
N TYR A 216 1.95 -0.99 -2.48
CA TYR A 216 1.54 -0.82 -3.86
C TYR A 216 0.17 -1.43 -4.04
N ILE A 217 -0.82 -0.61 -4.39
CA ILE A 217 -2.22 -1.03 -4.49
C ILE A 217 -2.61 -1.15 -5.97
N ASP A 218 -2.90 -2.37 -6.39
CA ASP A 218 -3.50 -2.70 -7.68
C ASP A 218 -4.78 -3.52 -7.49
N LYS A 219 -5.58 -3.08 -6.54
CA LYS A 219 -6.86 -3.68 -6.18
C LYS A 219 -7.81 -2.60 -5.71
N PRO A 220 -9.03 -2.47 -6.27
CA PRO A 220 -10.03 -1.57 -5.75
C PRO A 220 -10.36 -1.91 -4.30
N MET A 221 -10.24 -0.93 -3.42
CA MET A 221 -10.53 -1.07 -1.98
C MET A 221 -11.20 0.21 -1.48
N LYS A 222 -12.18 0.07 -0.59
CA LYS A 222 -12.89 1.19 0.03
C LYS A 222 -13.02 1.00 1.54
N GLY A 223 -13.31 2.12 2.24
CA GLY A 223 -13.68 2.15 3.64
C GLY A 223 -12.78 1.32 4.54
N HIS A 224 -13.38 0.48 5.36
CA HIS A 224 -12.70 -0.36 6.35
C HIS A 224 -11.56 -1.23 5.79
N ASN A 225 -11.74 -1.85 4.62
CA ASN A 225 -10.71 -2.71 4.02
C ASN A 225 -9.47 -1.91 3.62
N LEU A 226 -9.67 -0.70 3.08
CA LEU A 226 -8.59 0.20 2.72
C LEU A 226 -7.85 0.71 3.97
N MET A 227 -8.60 1.10 5.02
CA MET A 227 -8.00 1.51 6.29
C MET A 227 -7.20 0.40 6.96
N GLN A 228 -7.64 -0.84 6.90
CA GLN A 228 -6.88 -1.98 7.41
C GLN A 228 -5.56 -2.18 6.65
N ALA A 229 -5.56 -1.99 5.34
CA ALA A 229 -4.36 -2.04 4.52
C ALA A 229 -3.39 -0.89 4.89
N ILE A 230 -3.90 0.34 4.98
CA ILE A 230 -3.12 1.53 5.34
C ILE A 230 -2.45 1.36 6.71
N ALA A 231 -3.18 0.81 7.69
CA ALA A 231 -2.66 0.53 9.02
C ALA A 231 -1.42 -0.39 9.03
N ARG A 232 -1.10 -1.07 7.92
CA ARG A 232 0.13 -1.87 7.81
C ARG A 232 1.36 -1.03 7.59
N VAL A 233 1.26 0.12 6.93
CA VAL A 233 2.40 0.98 6.59
C VAL A 233 2.58 2.18 7.54
N ASN A 234 1.63 2.46 8.43
CA ASN A 234 1.73 3.59 9.35
C ASN A 234 2.43 3.28 10.68
N ARG A 235 3.11 2.15 10.78
CA ARG A 235 3.86 1.75 11.98
C ARG A 235 5.15 2.53 12.12
N VAL A 236 5.47 2.92 13.36
CA VAL A 236 6.77 3.52 13.71
C VAL A 236 7.87 2.48 13.56
N PHE A 237 8.96 2.86 12.92
CA PHE A 237 10.12 2.00 12.75
C PHE A 237 11.38 2.83 12.47
N LYS A 238 12.38 2.81 13.37
CA LYS A 238 13.62 3.61 13.24
C LYS A 238 13.29 5.05 12.81
N ASP A 239 14.02 5.55 11.83
CA ASP A 239 13.88 6.91 11.29
C ASP A 239 12.85 7.01 10.15
N LYS A 240 11.91 6.06 10.07
CA LYS A 240 10.86 6.04 9.04
C LYS A 240 9.99 7.29 9.13
N PRO A 241 10.02 8.18 8.12
CA PRO A 241 9.31 9.46 8.16
C PRO A 241 7.79 9.29 7.93
N GLY A 242 7.40 8.19 7.29
CA GLY A 242 6.00 7.88 6.99
C GLY A 242 5.83 6.58 6.23
N GLY A 243 4.56 6.15 6.12
CA GLY A 243 4.15 5.08 5.22
C GLY A 243 3.76 5.65 3.86
N LEU A 244 4.05 4.94 2.78
CA LEU A 244 3.67 5.33 1.43
C LEU A 244 2.66 4.35 0.85
N ILE A 245 1.58 4.89 0.33
CA ILE A 245 0.61 4.19 -0.52
C ILE A 245 0.89 4.60 -1.96
N VAL A 246 1.22 3.64 -2.80
CA VAL A 246 1.39 3.81 -4.24
C VAL A 246 0.20 3.19 -4.94
N ASP A 247 -0.54 3.98 -5.68
CA ASP A 247 -1.83 3.59 -6.26
C ASP A 247 -1.70 3.39 -7.78
N TYR A 248 -1.93 2.17 -8.24
CA TYR A 248 -1.91 1.80 -9.66
C TYR A 248 -3.30 1.70 -10.31
N ILE A 249 -4.37 1.78 -9.50
CA ILE A 249 -5.73 1.48 -10.00
C ILE A 249 -6.74 2.60 -9.80
N GLY A 250 -6.40 3.63 -9.01
CA GLY A 250 -7.27 4.79 -8.78
C GLY A 250 -8.13 4.67 -7.51
N VAL A 251 -7.50 4.47 -6.33
CA VAL A 251 -8.21 4.43 -5.03
C VAL A 251 -8.16 5.78 -4.29
N ALA A 252 -7.74 6.86 -4.94
CA ALA A 252 -7.53 8.17 -4.31
C ALA A 252 -8.77 8.70 -3.58
N GLU A 253 -9.92 8.69 -4.25
CA GLU A 253 -11.18 9.17 -3.64
C GLU A 253 -11.60 8.27 -2.48
N SER A 254 -11.54 6.95 -2.65
CA SER A 254 -11.82 5.99 -1.58
C SER A 254 -10.86 6.12 -0.40
N LEU A 255 -9.60 6.49 -0.64
CA LEU A 255 -8.62 6.77 0.41
C LEU A 255 -8.99 8.04 1.18
N LYS A 256 -9.36 9.10 0.47
CA LYS A 256 -9.77 10.37 1.06
C LYS A 256 -11.04 10.21 1.91
N GLU A 257 -12.04 9.51 1.41
CA GLU A 257 -13.27 9.19 2.14
C GLU A 257 -12.97 8.36 3.40
N ALA A 258 -12.19 7.26 3.26
CA ALA A 258 -11.81 6.43 4.38
C ALA A 258 -11.05 7.22 5.45
N LEU A 259 -10.09 8.05 5.07
CA LEU A 259 -9.36 8.88 6.03
C LEU A 259 -10.27 9.91 6.71
N GLN A 260 -11.24 10.48 6.01
CA GLN A 260 -12.22 11.44 6.59
C GLN A 260 -13.13 10.81 7.66
N GLU A 261 -13.50 9.53 7.51
CA GLU A 261 -14.28 8.81 8.51
C GLU A 261 -13.51 8.57 9.82
N TYR A 262 -12.18 8.50 9.76
CA TYR A 262 -11.31 8.14 10.88
C TYR A 262 -10.54 9.33 11.50
N THR A 263 -10.76 10.54 10.98
CA THR A 263 -10.17 11.78 11.51
C THR A 263 -11.27 12.78 11.81
N THR A 264 -11.56 13.02 13.08
CA THR A 264 -12.61 13.96 13.50
C THR A 264 -12.18 15.42 13.35
N ASP A 265 -10.90 15.72 13.35
CA ASP A 265 -10.38 17.10 13.46
C ASP A 265 -9.58 17.60 12.23
N ASP A 266 -9.14 16.74 11.32
CA ASP A 266 -8.25 17.11 10.22
C ASP A 266 -8.83 16.82 8.82
N ARG A 267 -9.97 17.42 8.49
CA ARG A 267 -10.42 17.56 7.09
C ARG A 267 -9.41 18.28 6.18
N LYS A 268 -8.29 18.76 6.75
CA LYS A 268 -7.26 19.55 6.06
C LYS A 268 -5.88 18.90 5.96
N GLN A 269 -5.61 17.76 6.63
CA GLN A 269 -4.26 17.15 6.64
C GLN A 269 -4.20 15.68 6.21
N ALA A 270 -5.33 15.00 6.03
CA ALA A 270 -5.36 13.63 5.54
C ALA A 270 -5.39 13.62 4.01
N GLY A 271 -4.29 13.27 3.42
CA GLY A 271 -4.06 13.35 1.98
C GLY A 271 -3.66 14.78 1.59
N ILE A 272 -2.40 15.13 1.82
CA ILE A 272 -1.84 16.32 1.17
C ILE A 272 -2.00 16.06 -0.32
N ASP A 273 -2.85 16.84 -0.98
CA ASP A 273 -2.95 16.86 -2.43
C ASP A 273 -1.52 16.94 -2.98
N THR A 274 -1.17 16.07 -3.90
CA THR A 274 0.17 16.03 -4.49
C THR A 274 0.57 17.42 -4.98
N GLN A 275 -0.38 18.22 -5.47
CA GLN A 275 -0.13 19.59 -5.91
C GLN A 275 0.27 20.49 -4.74
N VAL A 276 -0.38 20.40 -3.58
CA VAL A 276 0.01 21.17 -2.37
C VAL A 276 1.39 20.76 -1.87
N ALA A 277 1.72 19.47 -1.95
CA ALA A 277 3.05 18.97 -1.59
C ALA A 277 4.10 19.46 -2.59
N VAL A 278 3.78 19.46 -3.89
CA VAL A 278 4.65 20.01 -4.95
C VAL A 278 4.84 21.50 -4.78
N ASP A 279 3.77 22.25 -4.54
CA ASP A 279 3.84 23.70 -4.35
C ASP A 279 4.70 24.07 -3.12
N LEU A 280 4.53 23.33 -2.02
CA LEU A 280 5.38 23.51 -0.83
C LEU A 280 6.84 23.11 -1.09
N MET A 281 7.07 22.05 -1.86
CA MET A 281 8.41 21.63 -2.26
C MET A 281 9.07 22.72 -3.13
N LEU A 282 8.36 23.28 -4.09
CA LEU A 282 8.87 24.37 -4.94
C LEU A 282 9.17 25.62 -4.11
N GLU A 283 8.27 26.01 -3.19
CA GLU A 283 8.53 27.12 -2.26
C GLU A 283 9.82 26.90 -1.45
N LYS A 284 10.01 25.69 -0.91
CA LYS A 284 11.23 25.36 -0.16
C LYS A 284 12.46 25.27 -1.04
N TYR A 285 12.30 24.78 -2.27
CA TYR A 285 13.38 24.76 -3.26
C TYR A 285 13.85 26.17 -3.60
N ASP A 286 12.93 27.09 -3.89
CA ASP A 286 13.24 28.48 -4.18
C ASP A 286 13.95 29.14 -2.98
N LEU A 287 13.46 28.91 -1.76
CA LEU A 287 14.09 29.39 -0.53
C LEU A 287 15.53 28.86 -0.40
N ILE A 288 15.75 27.57 -0.64
CA ILE A 288 17.09 26.98 -0.59
C ILE A 288 18.00 27.58 -1.67
N GLN A 289 17.47 27.79 -2.88
CA GLN A 289 18.22 28.46 -3.94
C GLN A 289 18.62 29.90 -3.57
N GLU A 290 17.74 30.65 -2.91
CA GLU A 290 18.08 31.98 -2.40
C GLU A 290 19.13 31.92 -1.30
N MET A 291 19.03 30.97 -0.37
CA MET A 291 20.02 30.75 0.70
C MET A 291 21.39 30.38 0.11
N LEU A 292 21.44 29.56 -0.93
CA LEU A 292 22.67 29.13 -1.60
C LEU A 292 23.11 30.09 -2.73
N TYR A 293 22.52 31.28 -2.81
CA TYR A 293 22.91 32.28 -3.80
C TYR A 293 24.39 32.59 -3.69
N LYS A 294 25.14 32.39 -4.78
CA LYS A 294 26.61 32.48 -4.88
C LYS A 294 27.41 31.30 -4.35
N HIS A 295 26.80 30.27 -3.83
CA HIS A 295 27.48 29.03 -3.53
C HIS A 295 27.43 28.09 -4.76
N ASP A 296 28.59 27.55 -5.16
CA ASP A 296 28.67 26.62 -6.28
C ASP A 296 28.53 25.18 -5.76
N TYR A 297 27.38 24.57 -6.05
CA TYR A 297 27.06 23.18 -5.73
C TYR A 297 26.91 22.30 -6.98
N SER A 298 27.43 22.72 -8.14
CA SER A 298 27.29 22.00 -9.42
C SER A 298 27.84 20.57 -9.37
N ASP A 299 28.90 20.34 -8.60
CA ASP A 299 29.52 19.04 -8.42
C ASP A 299 28.71 18.08 -7.50
N PHE A 300 27.56 18.50 -6.97
CA PHE A 300 26.69 17.61 -6.20
C PHE A 300 26.16 16.42 -7.06
N GLN A 301 26.09 16.58 -8.38
CA GLN A 301 25.71 15.52 -9.32
C GLN A 301 26.89 14.72 -9.89
N ALA A 302 28.12 14.96 -9.41
CA ALA A 302 29.28 14.24 -9.88
C ALA A 302 29.16 12.73 -9.66
N GLU A 303 29.66 11.91 -10.59
CA GLU A 303 29.62 10.45 -10.49
C GLU A 303 30.36 9.92 -9.24
N LYS A 304 31.44 10.59 -8.85
CA LYS A 304 32.27 10.18 -7.70
C LYS A 304 31.62 10.62 -6.38
N GLN A 305 31.30 9.65 -5.55
CA GLN A 305 30.70 9.85 -4.24
C GLN A 305 31.53 10.78 -3.32
N SER A 306 32.85 10.69 -3.38
CA SER A 306 33.74 11.55 -2.60
C SER A 306 33.62 13.05 -2.96
N ILE A 307 33.36 13.35 -4.23
CA ILE A 307 33.15 14.74 -4.68
C ILE A 307 31.80 15.23 -4.16
N ARG A 308 30.75 14.42 -4.28
CA ARG A 308 29.41 14.74 -3.74
C ARG A 308 29.43 15.01 -2.24
N PHE A 309 30.14 14.19 -1.46
CA PHE A 309 30.30 14.39 -0.02
C PHE A 309 31.05 15.68 0.32
N LYS A 310 32.09 16.02 -0.46
CA LYS A 310 32.83 17.27 -0.26
C LYS A 310 31.90 18.46 -0.47
N VAL A 311 31.18 18.52 -1.59
CA VAL A 311 30.22 19.59 -1.89
C VAL A 311 29.12 19.67 -0.84
N LEU A 312 28.59 18.52 -0.37
CA LEU A 312 27.57 18.50 0.67
C LEU A 312 28.06 19.16 1.95
N ASN A 313 29.27 18.83 2.42
CA ASN A 313 29.85 19.42 3.62
C ASN A 313 30.10 20.93 3.45
N GLU A 314 30.66 21.33 2.30
CA GLU A 314 30.88 22.74 1.99
C GLU A 314 29.58 23.55 1.90
N THR A 315 28.48 22.90 1.42
CA THR A 315 27.14 23.51 1.35
C THR A 315 26.49 23.64 2.73
N VAL A 316 26.72 22.70 3.64
CA VAL A 316 26.18 22.73 5.00
C VAL A 316 26.90 23.81 5.86
N ASP A 317 28.18 24.05 5.59
CA ASP A 317 28.99 25.03 6.28
C ASP A 317 28.84 26.48 5.74
N PHE A 318 28.19 26.64 4.56
CA PHE A 318 27.91 27.92 3.91
C PHE A 318 26.71 28.65 4.54
#